data_94f7bcdf00086664721901b97771e254
#
_entry.id   94f7bcdf00086664721901b97771e254
#
_cell.length_a   1.000
_cell.length_b   1.000
_cell.length_c   1.000
_cell.angle_alpha   90.00
_cell.angle_beta   90.00
_cell.angle_gamma   90.00
#
_symmetry.space_group_name_H-M   'P 1'
#
loop_
_entity.id
_entity.type
_entity.pdbx_description
1 polymer ?
#
loop_
_entity_poly.entity_id
_entity_poly.type
_entity_poly.pdbx_seq_one_letter_code
_entity_poly.pdbx_strand_id
1 'polypeptide(L)'
;MYGEDSLADSIGLTGYSVDGDGIGGVLKSRIADFRVDEISTSVKIDPRGRFTVANITLTNWETNRFVGKLAKACGISRNRIFFAGTKDKRAVTKQIFVIDAPQKRVAKVEMTDVEIEILGRTHQKIGFGNHKGNRFTIVVRGCCDENGQPIGAKEALERIDTIKQSMEEKLGNGLFPNWIGPQRFGSGRPVTPIVGREVINNDWESAVMTYLTLEGDENEEVSNFRKHVRENGITQEGLDIIPHWLGFERDMMRHILEKPNDWVGAFRRLPNNLQLMTIHALQSVVFNKTIKARLDNDISLSTPIDGDIVGRVDDNGQLETSTMVAVESRTLERISRNCKLGRLAITGQLPGTSMMKPKGEFSEIEKSVIDSMELSQTSWRVEEIGRLTTKGTRRAMVTSFQDFQFEEVPIAGEETMGEKWKSGVKDGELWHPDGACIRFRFTLPSGSYATTLLREFMRVPLKQL
;
A
#
# COMPACT_ATOMS: atom_id res chain seq x y z
N MET A 1 -7.28 24.93 -6.98
CA MET A 1 -8.08 24.15 -6.01
C MET A 1 -8.22 22.77 -6.64
N TYR A 2 -7.47 21.77 -6.17
CA TYR A 2 -7.55 20.41 -6.72
C TYR A 2 -8.98 19.90 -6.45
N GLY A 3 -9.68 19.39 -7.49
CA GLY A 3 -11.02 18.85 -7.35
C GLY A 3 -11.05 17.77 -6.28
N GLU A 4 -12.16 17.65 -5.55
CA GLU A 4 -12.35 16.65 -4.51
C GLU A 4 -12.12 15.25 -5.10
N ASP A 5 -11.06 14.59 -4.66
CA ASP A 5 -10.79 13.19 -4.99
C ASP A 5 -11.55 12.29 -4.00
N SER A 6 -12.76 11.89 -4.37
CA SER A 6 -13.64 11.05 -3.56
C SER A 6 -12.96 9.76 -3.08
N LEU A 7 -12.01 9.23 -3.84
CA LEU A 7 -11.20 8.08 -3.43
C LEU A 7 -10.25 8.46 -2.31
N ALA A 8 -9.59 9.64 -2.40
CA ALA A 8 -8.70 10.13 -1.36
C ALA A 8 -9.43 10.29 -0.02
N ASP A 9 -10.63 10.88 -0.05
CA ASP A 9 -11.45 11.06 1.15
C ASP A 9 -11.88 9.73 1.77
N SER A 10 -12.29 8.77 0.94
CA SER A 10 -12.76 7.46 1.41
C SER A 10 -11.69 6.66 2.14
N ILE A 11 -10.41 6.85 1.79
CA ILE A 11 -9.27 6.17 2.42
C ILE A 11 -8.44 7.08 3.35
N GLY A 12 -8.89 8.32 3.56
CA GLY A 12 -8.24 9.29 4.44
C GLY A 12 -6.87 9.78 3.95
N LEU A 13 -6.61 9.68 2.64
CA LEU A 13 -5.36 10.10 2.02
C LEU A 13 -5.52 11.48 1.35
N THR A 14 -5.90 12.48 2.13
CA THR A 14 -6.17 13.86 1.70
C THR A 14 -5.09 14.82 2.17
N GLY A 15 -4.88 15.90 1.40
CA GLY A 15 -3.86 16.92 1.71
C GLY A 15 -2.42 16.43 1.47
N TYR A 16 -1.48 17.29 1.72
CA TYR A 16 -0.04 17.08 1.54
C TYR A 16 0.71 17.56 2.78
N SER A 17 1.97 17.13 2.94
CA SER A 17 2.77 17.53 4.09
C SER A 17 3.19 18.98 4.06
N VAL A 18 3.34 19.55 2.87
CA VAL A 18 3.78 20.94 2.62
C VAL A 18 2.98 21.53 1.45
N ASP A 19 2.96 22.85 1.35
CA ASP A 19 2.42 23.56 0.19
C ASP A 19 3.39 23.52 -0.99
N GLY A 20 2.92 23.89 -2.19
CA GLY A 20 3.71 24.01 -3.41
C GLY A 20 2.97 23.45 -4.63
N ASP A 21 3.52 23.69 -5.81
CA ASP A 21 2.94 23.19 -7.07
C ASP A 21 3.48 21.82 -7.42
N GLY A 22 2.59 20.88 -7.72
CA GLY A 22 2.96 19.55 -8.16
C GLY A 22 3.50 19.56 -9.59
N ILE A 23 4.09 18.41 -9.96
CA ILE A 23 4.57 18.19 -11.33
C ILE A 23 3.57 17.47 -12.21
N GLY A 24 2.38 17.11 -11.70
CA GLY A 24 1.44 16.28 -12.44
C GLY A 24 2.05 14.93 -12.84
N GLY A 25 1.63 14.43 -14.00
CA GLY A 25 2.20 13.24 -14.63
C GLY A 25 1.52 11.92 -14.24
N VAL A 26 1.91 10.86 -14.92
CA VAL A 26 1.30 9.53 -14.78
C VAL A 26 2.36 8.46 -14.54
N LEU A 27 2.04 7.52 -13.63
CA LEU A 27 2.89 6.37 -13.31
C LEU A 27 2.57 5.16 -14.19
N LYS A 28 3.55 4.27 -14.33
CA LYS A 28 3.38 2.97 -15.00
C LYS A 28 2.89 3.09 -16.44
N SER A 29 3.24 4.17 -17.17
CA SER A 29 2.94 4.31 -18.60
C SER A 29 3.59 3.18 -19.42
N ARG A 30 4.76 2.74 -19.01
CA ARG A 30 5.45 1.53 -19.48
C ARG A 30 5.74 0.61 -18.30
N ILE A 31 5.88 -0.69 -18.55
CA ILE A 31 6.28 -1.65 -17.50
C ILE A 31 7.66 -1.28 -16.94
N ALA A 32 8.60 -0.88 -17.83
CA ALA A 32 9.95 -0.48 -17.46
C ALA A 32 10.04 0.82 -16.66
N ASP A 33 8.96 1.63 -16.62
CA ASP A 33 8.93 2.88 -15.87
C ASP A 33 8.73 2.66 -14.36
N PHE A 34 8.47 1.43 -13.92
CA PHE A 34 8.32 1.10 -12.52
C PHE A 34 9.20 -0.11 -12.18
N ARG A 35 10.35 0.16 -11.56
CA ARG A 35 11.31 -0.87 -11.17
C ARG A 35 11.45 -0.92 -9.65
N VAL A 36 11.44 -2.14 -9.09
CA VAL A 36 11.57 -2.40 -7.65
C VAL A 36 12.63 -3.46 -7.43
N ASP A 37 13.75 -3.06 -6.85
CA ASP A 37 14.83 -3.98 -6.45
C ASP A 37 14.78 -4.16 -4.92
N GLU A 38 14.46 -5.37 -4.48
CA GLU A 38 14.39 -5.69 -3.05
C GLU A 38 15.78 -5.62 -2.40
N ILE A 39 15.88 -4.92 -1.28
CA ILE A 39 17.04 -4.95 -0.40
C ILE A 39 16.83 -6.08 0.60
N SER A 40 17.24 -7.26 0.21
CA SER A 40 17.05 -8.47 1.02
C SER A 40 17.95 -8.48 2.24
N THR A 41 17.53 -9.15 3.31
CA THR A 41 18.43 -9.51 4.40
C THR A 41 19.48 -10.49 3.87
N SER A 42 20.70 -10.44 4.44
CA SER A 42 21.76 -11.34 4.03
C SER A 42 21.37 -12.81 4.26
N VAL A 43 21.33 -13.60 3.20
CA VAL A 43 21.19 -15.05 3.28
C VAL A 43 22.59 -15.66 3.30
N LYS A 44 22.94 -16.39 4.36
CA LYS A 44 24.23 -17.05 4.45
C LYS A 44 24.32 -18.16 3.40
N ILE A 45 25.26 -18.01 2.47
CA ILE A 45 25.51 -19.02 1.44
C ILE A 45 26.40 -20.13 2.02
N ASP A 46 25.98 -21.37 1.84
CA ASP A 46 26.70 -22.61 2.19
C ASP A 46 26.57 -23.62 1.05
N PRO A 47 27.66 -24.03 0.41
CA PRO A 47 27.59 -25.02 -0.69
C PRO A 47 26.87 -26.33 -0.33
N ARG A 48 26.87 -26.71 0.97
CA ARG A 48 26.17 -27.89 1.49
C ARG A 48 24.74 -27.60 1.89
N GLY A 49 24.25 -26.36 1.70
CA GLY A 49 22.90 -25.95 2.05
C GLY A 49 21.83 -26.78 1.37
N ARG A 50 20.69 -26.93 2.01
CA ARG A 50 19.53 -27.69 1.48
C ARG A 50 18.85 -26.96 0.34
N PHE A 51 18.68 -25.63 0.49
CA PHE A 51 17.85 -24.81 -0.40
C PHE A 51 18.72 -24.11 -1.46
N THR A 52 18.19 -23.94 -2.66
CA THR A 52 18.77 -23.06 -3.68
C THR A 52 18.37 -21.63 -3.43
N VAL A 53 19.33 -20.72 -3.47
CA VAL A 53 19.10 -19.26 -3.41
C VAL A 53 19.21 -18.69 -4.82
N ALA A 54 18.19 -18.02 -5.27
CA ALA A 54 18.15 -17.36 -6.54
C ALA A 54 17.67 -15.91 -6.42
N ASN A 55 18.33 -15.01 -7.13
CA ASN A 55 17.88 -13.66 -7.34
C ASN A 55 17.10 -13.63 -8.65
N ILE A 56 15.82 -13.27 -8.59
CA ILE A 56 14.93 -13.44 -9.75
C ILE A 56 14.36 -12.09 -10.14
N THR A 57 14.53 -11.75 -11.44
CA THR A 57 13.91 -10.57 -12.05
C THR A 57 12.63 -11.00 -12.77
N LEU A 58 11.53 -10.34 -12.47
CA LEU A 58 10.22 -10.58 -13.06
C LEU A 58 9.75 -9.32 -13.78
N THR A 59 9.39 -9.42 -15.06
CA THR A 59 8.81 -8.33 -15.84
C THR A 59 7.32 -8.61 -16.09
N ASN A 60 6.43 -7.77 -15.55
CA ASN A 60 4.97 -7.92 -15.69
C ASN A 60 4.39 -9.23 -15.10
N TRP A 61 4.96 -9.72 -14.04
CA TRP A 61 4.50 -10.93 -13.34
C TRP A 61 3.86 -10.61 -11.99
N GLU A 62 2.73 -11.25 -11.70
CA GLU A 62 2.21 -11.34 -10.33
C GLU A 62 3.01 -12.42 -9.58
N THR A 63 3.51 -12.07 -8.38
CA THR A 63 4.45 -12.91 -7.62
C THR A 63 3.91 -14.31 -7.32
N ASN A 64 2.65 -14.45 -6.87
CA ASN A 64 2.08 -15.75 -6.52
C ASN A 64 1.82 -16.62 -7.76
N ARG A 65 1.47 -16.01 -8.89
CA ARG A 65 1.34 -16.71 -10.17
C ARG A 65 2.69 -17.23 -10.64
N PHE A 66 3.74 -16.42 -10.52
CA PHE A 66 5.10 -16.83 -10.81
C PHE A 66 5.52 -18.01 -9.92
N VAL A 67 5.34 -17.91 -8.59
CA VAL A 67 5.64 -18.99 -7.62
C VAL A 67 4.92 -20.29 -8.00
N GLY A 68 3.68 -20.21 -8.44
CA GLY A 68 2.93 -21.37 -8.92
C GLY A 68 3.54 -22.03 -10.16
N LYS A 69 3.98 -21.22 -11.12
CA LYS A 69 4.65 -21.69 -12.33
C LYS A 69 6.03 -22.27 -12.02
N LEU A 70 6.83 -21.59 -11.19
CA LEU A 70 8.15 -22.05 -10.74
C LEU A 70 8.06 -23.37 -10.00
N ALA A 71 7.09 -23.52 -9.10
CA ALA A 71 6.84 -24.75 -8.36
C ALA A 71 6.55 -25.94 -9.31
N LYS A 72 5.67 -25.70 -10.31
CA LYS A 72 5.36 -26.71 -11.33
C LYS A 72 6.59 -27.07 -12.16
N ALA A 73 7.36 -26.10 -12.61
CA ALA A 73 8.58 -26.31 -13.41
C ALA A 73 9.66 -27.09 -12.61
N CYS A 74 9.77 -26.81 -11.31
CA CYS A 74 10.68 -27.50 -10.40
C CYS A 74 10.13 -28.82 -9.86
N GLY A 75 8.89 -29.23 -10.16
CA GLY A 75 8.27 -30.45 -9.65
C GLY A 75 8.15 -30.47 -8.11
N ILE A 76 7.82 -29.32 -7.50
CA ILE A 76 7.65 -29.15 -6.05
C ILE A 76 6.33 -28.44 -5.74
N SER A 77 5.90 -28.48 -4.47
CA SER A 77 4.75 -27.70 -4.01
C SER A 77 5.13 -26.21 -3.82
N ARG A 78 4.14 -25.31 -3.91
CA ARG A 78 4.33 -23.87 -3.68
C ARG A 78 4.94 -23.54 -2.31
N ASN A 79 4.57 -24.30 -1.28
CA ASN A 79 5.06 -24.14 0.09
C ASN A 79 6.55 -24.42 0.27
N ARG A 80 7.22 -24.88 -0.79
CA ARG A 80 8.67 -25.12 -0.82
C ARG A 80 9.44 -23.97 -1.48
N ILE A 81 8.77 -22.86 -1.79
CA ILE A 81 9.36 -21.63 -2.32
C ILE A 81 9.11 -20.51 -1.30
N PHE A 82 10.18 -19.90 -0.82
CA PHE A 82 10.18 -18.89 0.24
C PHE A 82 10.66 -17.56 -0.34
N PHE A 83 9.96 -16.47 -0.01
CA PHE A 83 10.26 -15.11 -0.45
C PHE A 83 9.75 -14.09 0.58
N ALA A 84 10.30 -12.87 0.58
CA ALA A 84 10.05 -11.89 1.63
C ALA A 84 8.76 -11.08 1.44
N GLY A 85 8.17 -11.07 0.23
CA GLY A 85 6.92 -10.34 -0.01
C GLY A 85 6.51 -10.37 -1.48
N THR A 86 5.25 -10.02 -1.73
CA THR A 86 4.74 -9.84 -3.09
C THR A 86 5.13 -8.48 -3.64
N LYS A 87 5.28 -8.37 -4.94
CA LYS A 87 5.61 -7.14 -5.67
C LYS A 87 4.52 -6.84 -6.71
N ASP A 88 4.46 -5.59 -7.13
CA ASP A 88 3.50 -5.13 -8.14
C ASP A 88 3.63 -5.90 -9.45
N LYS A 89 2.49 -6.24 -10.06
CA LYS A 89 2.47 -6.96 -11.33
C LYS A 89 3.01 -6.10 -12.48
N ARG A 90 2.48 -4.86 -12.65
CA ARG A 90 2.88 -3.95 -13.73
C ARG A 90 4.17 -3.22 -13.37
N ALA A 91 5.28 -3.99 -13.30
CA ALA A 91 6.60 -3.51 -12.90
C ALA A 91 7.69 -4.47 -13.37
N VAL A 92 8.94 -4.01 -13.33
CA VAL A 92 10.13 -4.85 -13.32
C VAL A 92 10.55 -5.01 -11.87
N THR A 93 10.52 -6.24 -11.34
CA THR A 93 10.80 -6.47 -9.92
C THR A 93 11.92 -7.48 -9.75
N LYS A 94 12.83 -7.22 -8.81
CA LYS A 94 13.97 -8.09 -8.50
C LYS A 94 13.96 -8.42 -7.01
N GLN A 95 13.97 -9.72 -6.66
CA GLN A 95 13.96 -10.17 -5.27
C GLN A 95 14.58 -11.55 -5.10
N ILE A 96 14.96 -11.88 -3.86
CA ILE A 96 15.50 -13.20 -3.51
C ILE A 96 14.39 -14.21 -3.28
N PHE A 97 14.58 -15.39 -3.86
CA PHE A 97 13.81 -16.60 -3.58
C PHE A 97 14.72 -17.69 -3.00
N VAL A 98 14.24 -18.36 -1.98
CA VAL A 98 14.86 -19.56 -1.41
C VAL A 98 13.98 -20.76 -1.76
N ILE A 99 14.52 -21.70 -2.52
CA ILE A 99 13.77 -22.75 -3.19
C ILE A 99 14.25 -24.11 -2.70
N ASP A 100 13.34 -24.94 -2.16
CA ASP A 100 13.67 -26.30 -1.73
C ASP A 100 13.67 -27.26 -2.93
N ALA A 101 14.61 -27.04 -3.83
CA ALA A 101 14.88 -27.85 -5.00
C ALA A 101 16.37 -27.84 -5.33
N PRO A 102 16.90 -28.87 -6.05
CA PRO A 102 18.29 -28.89 -6.50
C PRO A 102 18.61 -27.72 -7.44
N GLN A 103 19.78 -27.10 -7.25
CA GLN A 103 20.24 -25.97 -8.04
C GLN A 103 20.16 -26.21 -9.55
N LYS A 104 20.57 -27.40 -10.01
CA LYS A 104 20.51 -27.80 -11.44
C LYS A 104 19.08 -27.79 -12.00
N ARG A 105 18.07 -28.01 -11.16
CA ARG A 105 16.67 -27.99 -11.58
C ARG A 105 16.16 -26.57 -11.71
N VAL A 106 16.49 -25.70 -10.74
CA VAL A 106 16.12 -24.28 -10.78
C VAL A 106 16.78 -23.56 -11.97
N ALA A 107 18.07 -23.86 -12.22
CA ALA A 107 18.83 -23.26 -13.32
C ALA A 107 18.32 -23.64 -14.72
N LYS A 108 17.55 -24.73 -14.86
CA LYS A 108 16.94 -25.15 -16.13
C LYS A 108 15.57 -24.53 -16.41
N VAL A 109 15.05 -23.71 -15.47
CA VAL A 109 13.73 -23.09 -15.63
C VAL A 109 13.86 -21.90 -16.58
N GLU A 110 13.18 -21.98 -17.71
CA GLU A 110 13.06 -20.91 -18.69
C GLU A 110 11.60 -20.46 -18.75
N MET A 111 11.38 -19.16 -18.59
CA MET A 111 10.06 -18.52 -18.67
C MET A 111 10.22 -17.16 -19.32
N THR A 112 9.28 -16.80 -20.16
CA THR A 112 9.24 -15.46 -20.80
C THR A 112 9.19 -14.38 -19.73
N ASP A 113 10.00 -13.33 -19.90
CA ASP A 113 10.06 -12.18 -18.98
C ASP A 113 10.49 -12.52 -17.54
N VAL A 114 11.29 -13.60 -17.39
CA VAL A 114 11.86 -14.04 -16.11
C VAL A 114 13.36 -14.29 -16.29
N GLU A 115 14.16 -13.64 -15.45
CA GLU A 115 15.59 -13.89 -15.35
C GLU A 115 15.90 -14.54 -13.98
N ILE A 116 16.64 -15.67 -13.99
CA ILE A 116 17.00 -16.41 -12.78
C ILE A 116 18.51 -16.43 -12.64
N GLU A 117 19.01 -15.71 -11.64
CA GLU A 117 20.42 -15.70 -11.24
C GLU A 117 20.60 -16.58 -9.99
N ILE A 118 21.32 -17.69 -10.13
CA ILE A 118 21.62 -18.57 -8.99
C ILE A 118 22.75 -17.99 -8.17
N LEU A 119 22.48 -17.68 -6.89
CA LEU A 119 23.46 -17.15 -5.94
C LEU A 119 24.20 -18.23 -5.17
N GLY A 120 23.61 -19.40 -5.03
CA GLY A 120 24.21 -20.52 -4.29
C GLY A 120 23.19 -21.35 -3.53
N ARG A 121 23.62 -21.90 -2.40
CA ARG A 121 22.77 -22.73 -1.53
C ARG A 121 22.78 -22.19 -0.10
N THR A 122 21.74 -22.55 0.68
CA THR A 122 21.60 -22.14 2.09
C THR A 122 20.85 -23.21 2.90
N HIS A 123 21.01 -23.17 4.22
CA HIS A 123 20.15 -23.87 5.18
C HIS A 123 19.00 -23.00 5.70
N GLN A 124 19.03 -21.70 5.44
CA GLN A 124 18.07 -20.73 5.95
C GLN A 124 16.85 -20.62 5.02
N LYS A 125 15.69 -20.41 5.62
CA LYS A 125 14.47 -19.99 4.92
C LYS A 125 14.28 -18.49 5.14
N ILE A 126 13.70 -17.83 4.16
CA ILE A 126 13.21 -16.44 4.31
C ILE A 126 11.70 -16.49 4.46
N GLY A 127 11.14 -15.53 5.18
CA GLY A 127 9.71 -15.40 5.40
C GLY A 127 9.20 -14.02 5.01
N PHE A 128 7.91 -13.84 4.98
CA PHE A 128 7.28 -12.55 4.72
C PHE A 128 7.80 -11.49 5.69
N GLY A 129 8.14 -10.31 5.17
CA GLY A 129 8.71 -9.20 5.92
C GLY A 129 10.23 -9.27 6.13
N ASN A 130 10.90 -10.38 5.79
CA ASN A 130 12.35 -10.54 5.99
C ASN A 130 13.17 -9.83 4.89
N HIS A 131 12.90 -8.55 4.65
CA HIS A 131 13.71 -7.68 3.81
C HIS A 131 13.86 -6.30 4.49
N LYS A 132 14.96 -5.63 4.20
CA LYS A 132 15.26 -4.32 4.80
C LYS A 132 14.42 -3.20 4.19
N GLY A 133 14.14 -3.31 2.90
CA GLY A 133 13.41 -2.30 2.14
C GLY A 133 13.43 -2.60 0.65
N ASN A 134 13.11 -1.58 -0.14
CA ASN A 134 13.14 -1.67 -1.60
C ASN A 134 13.80 -0.42 -2.18
N ARG A 135 14.63 -0.62 -3.21
CA ARG A 135 15.11 0.45 -4.06
C ARG A 135 14.16 0.60 -5.24
N PHE A 136 13.74 1.82 -5.47
CA PHE A 136 12.82 2.16 -6.56
C PHE A 136 13.56 2.94 -7.65
N THR A 137 13.24 2.66 -8.91
CA THR A 137 13.52 3.49 -10.06
C THR A 137 12.22 3.68 -10.81
N ILE A 138 11.64 4.87 -10.75
CA ILE A 138 10.29 5.15 -11.25
C ILE A 138 10.36 6.35 -12.18
N VAL A 139 9.70 6.26 -13.33
CA VAL A 139 9.56 7.38 -14.27
C VAL A 139 8.13 7.90 -14.19
N VAL A 140 8.00 9.18 -13.83
CA VAL A 140 6.78 9.98 -13.99
C VAL A 140 6.81 10.56 -15.40
N ARG A 141 5.77 10.32 -16.18
CA ARG A 141 5.70 10.81 -17.56
C ARG A 141 4.61 11.85 -17.73
N GLY A 142 4.87 12.77 -18.65
CA GLY A 142 3.88 13.76 -19.02
C GLY A 142 3.60 14.78 -17.90
N CYS A 143 4.66 15.40 -17.36
CA CYS A 143 4.52 16.40 -16.30
C CYS A 143 3.69 17.59 -16.78
N CYS A 144 2.78 18.06 -15.93
CA CYS A 144 1.92 19.21 -16.20
C CYS A 144 1.67 20.05 -14.93
N ASP A 145 1.15 21.23 -15.12
CA ASP A 145 0.65 22.08 -14.03
C ASP A 145 -0.75 21.64 -13.55
N GLU A 146 -1.31 22.40 -12.62
CA GLU A 146 -2.65 22.18 -12.06
C GLU A 146 -3.80 22.36 -13.06
N ASN A 147 -3.54 22.99 -14.21
CA ASN A 147 -4.48 23.20 -15.31
C ASN A 147 -4.31 22.16 -16.43
N GLY A 148 -3.40 21.19 -16.24
CA GLY A 148 -3.08 20.17 -17.24
C GLY A 148 -2.19 20.66 -18.39
N GLN A 149 -1.60 21.87 -18.29
CA GLN A 149 -0.68 22.39 -19.31
C GLN A 149 0.70 21.75 -19.13
N PRO A 150 1.38 21.36 -20.23
CA PRO A 150 2.66 20.71 -20.14
C PRO A 150 3.72 21.61 -19.52
N ILE A 151 4.52 21.09 -18.60
CA ILE A 151 5.68 21.77 -18.03
C ILE A 151 6.98 21.14 -18.55
N GLY A 152 8.00 21.99 -18.73
CA GLY A 152 9.34 21.56 -19.15
C GLY A 152 10.14 20.94 -18.01
N ALA A 153 11.24 20.25 -18.38
CA ALA A 153 12.08 19.56 -17.40
C ALA A 153 12.66 20.49 -16.33
N LYS A 154 13.14 21.67 -16.71
CA LYS A 154 13.70 22.63 -15.77
C LYS A 154 12.69 23.00 -14.69
N GLU A 155 11.47 23.35 -15.07
CA GLU A 155 10.41 23.73 -14.14
C GLU A 155 10.01 22.53 -13.24
N ALA A 156 9.86 21.34 -13.82
CA ALA A 156 9.54 20.14 -13.05
C ALA A 156 10.62 19.84 -11.98
N LEU A 157 11.91 19.95 -12.31
CA LEU A 157 13.01 19.75 -11.38
C LEU A 157 13.03 20.80 -10.26
N GLU A 158 12.77 22.09 -10.59
CA GLU A 158 12.66 23.17 -9.62
C GLU A 158 11.49 22.96 -8.64
N ARG A 159 10.31 22.54 -9.12
CA ARG A 159 9.14 22.21 -8.27
C ARG A 159 9.45 21.04 -7.32
N ILE A 160 10.10 19.99 -7.81
CA ILE A 160 10.51 18.83 -6.98
C ILE A 160 11.48 19.28 -5.88
N ASP A 161 12.47 20.09 -6.21
CA ASP A 161 13.48 20.56 -5.25
C ASP A 161 12.84 21.46 -4.18
N THR A 162 11.95 22.35 -4.57
CA THR A 162 11.18 23.20 -3.66
C THR A 162 10.34 22.37 -2.67
N ILE A 163 9.57 21.40 -3.15
CA ILE A 163 8.77 20.54 -2.30
C ILE A 163 9.67 19.73 -1.36
N LYS A 164 10.78 19.16 -1.88
CA LYS A 164 11.74 18.41 -1.08
C LYS A 164 12.32 19.26 0.05
N GLN A 165 12.78 20.48 -0.23
CA GLN A 165 13.34 21.38 0.76
C GLN A 165 12.29 21.72 1.84
N SER A 166 11.07 22.09 1.45
CA SER A 166 9.97 22.38 2.37
C SER A 166 9.63 21.17 3.27
N MET A 167 9.67 19.95 2.71
CA MET A 167 9.48 18.72 3.50
C MET A 167 10.63 18.51 4.50
N GLU A 168 11.87 18.75 4.10
CA GLU A 168 13.04 18.61 4.97
C GLU A 168 13.02 19.64 6.11
N GLU A 169 12.59 20.86 5.85
CA GLU A 169 12.40 21.90 6.87
C GLU A 169 11.29 21.53 7.87
N LYS A 170 10.15 21.04 7.39
CA LYS A 170 8.98 20.74 8.23
C LYS A 170 9.10 19.41 8.99
N LEU A 171 9.63 18.37 8.34
CA LEU A 171 9.63 16.99 8.88
C LEU A 171 11.02 16.52 9.32
N GLY A 172 12.08 17.09 8.76
CA GLY A 172 13.46 16.64 8.92
C GLY A 172 14.01 15.98 7.66
N ASN A 173 15.33 15.94 7.55
CA ASN A 173 16.04 15.47 6.36
C ASN A 173 15.66 14.01 6.02
N GLY A 174 15.27 13.78 4.78
CA GLY A 174 14.92 12.45 4.24
C GLY A 174 13.68 11.83 4.90
N LEU A 175 12.76 12.61 5.45
CA LEU A 175 11.50 12.14 6.03
C LEU A 175 10.29 12.57 5.18
N PHE A 176 9.26 11.72 5.16
CA PHE A 176 7.96 12.04 4.57
C PHE A 176 6.83 11.38 5.38
N PRO A 177 5.57 11.83 5.25
CA PRO A 177 4.46 11.23 5.96
C PRO A 177 4.28 9.76 5.57
N ASN A 178 4.18 8.89 6.55
CA ASN A 178 4.10 7.44 6.36
C ASN A 178 2.67 6.99 5.97
N TRP A 179 2.05 7.69 5.03
CA TRP A 179 0.74 7.37 4.49
C TRP A 179 0.64 5.91 4.06
N ILE A 180 -0.52 5.32 4.27
CA ILE A 180 -0.84 4.00 3.74
C ILE A 180 -1.50 4.20 2.38
N GLY A 181 -0.87 3.68 1.34
CA GLY A 181 -1.23 3.92 -0.06
C GLY A 181 -2.49 3.17 -0.54
N PRO A 182 -3.04 3.57 -1.72
CA PRO A 182 -4.28 3.03 -2.28
C PRO A 182 -4.28 1.51 -2.44
N GLN A 183 -3.13 0.90 -2.67
CA GLN A 183 -2.99 -0.56 -2.85
C GLN A 183 -3.50 -1.36 -1.64
N ARG A 184 -3.54 -0.74 -0.44
CA ARG A 184 -4.05 -1.38 0.80
C ARG A 184 -5.56 -1.54 0.79
N PHE A 185 -6.27 -0.71 0.05
CA PHE A 185 -7.73 -0.60 0.10
C PHE A 185 -8.44 -1.28 -1.06
N GLY A 186 -7.70 -1.76 -2.05
CA GLY A 186 -8.21 -2.28 -3.31
C GLY A 186 -8.15 -1.22 -4.41
N SER A 187 -7.32 -1.49 -5.44
CA SER A 187 -7.15 -0.57 -6.58
C SER A 187 -8.47 -0.37 -7.31
N GLY A 188 -8.89 0.88 -7.47
CA GLY A 188 -10.11 1.26 -8.21
C GLY A 188 -11.43 1.04 -7.46
N ARG A 189 -11.44 0.22 -6.38
CA ARG A 189 -12.64 -0.08 -5.59
C ARG A 189 -12.30 -0.26 -4.12
N PRO A 190 -12.32 0.80 -3.29
CA PRO A 190 -11.92 0.74 -1.88
C PRO A 190 -13.02 0.13 -0.99
N VAL A 191 -13.43 -1.09 -1.31
CA VAL A 191 -14.51 -1.82 -0.60
C VAL A 191 -14.06 -2.35 0.77
N THR A 192 -12.77 -2.71 0.89
CA THR A 192 -12.26 -3.41 2.07
C THR A 192 -12.41 -2.64 3.39
N PRO A 193 -12.17 -1.32 3.50
CA PRO A 193 -12.36 -0.61 4.77
C PRO A 193 -13.83 -0.46 5.15
N ILE A 194 -14.75 -0.32 4.17
CA ILE A 194 -16.19 -0.23 4.43
C ILE A 194 -16.69 -1.56 4.96
N VAL A 195 -16.38 -2.67 4.28
CA VAL A 195 -16.70 -4.02 4.77
C VAL A 195 -16.07 -4.27 6.15
N GLY A 196 -14.85 -3.79 6.41
CA GLY A 196 -14.20 -3.89 7.71
C GLY A 196 -14.99 -3.16 8.82
N ARG A 197 -15.57 -2.00 8.52
CA ARG A 197 -16.43 -1.25 9.45
C ARG A 197 -17.71 -2.03 9.77
N GLU A 198 -18.39 -2.58 8.77
CA GLU A 198 -19.60 -3.38 8.98
C GLU A 198 -19.28 -4.63 9.82
N VAL A 199 -18.20 -5.33 9.52
CA VAL A 199 -17.75 -6.52 10.30
C VAL A 199 -17.46 -6.16 11.76
N ILE A 200 -16.78 -5.06 12.04
CA ILE A 200 -16.49 -4.61 13.43
C ILE A 200 -17.75 -4.20 14.17
N ASN A 201 -18.75 -3.70 13.46
CA ASN A 201 -20.06 -3.37 14.00
C ASN A 201 -21.01 -4.59 14.09
N ASN A 202 -20.53 -5.77 13.74
CA ASN A 202 -21.32 -7.03 13.70
C ASN A 202 -22.51 -7.00 12.73
N ASP A 203 -22.44 -6.12 11.73
CA ASP A 203 -23.43 -6.02 10.65
C ASP A 203 -22.98 -6.86 9.45
N TRP A 204 -23.21 -8.17 9.54
CA TRP A 204 -22.77 -9.13 8.54
C TRP A 204 -23.54 -9.05 7.23
N GLU A 205 -24.81 -8.68 7.28
CA GLU A 205 -25.62 -8.46 6.09
C GLU A 205 -25.06 -7.31 5.27
N SER A 206 -24.89 -6.14 5.88
CA SER A 206 -24.29 -4.99 5.22
C SER A 206 -22.87 -5.29 4.73
N ALA A 207 -22.05 -6.05 5.48
CA ALA A 207 -20.71 -6.43 5.05
C ALA A 207 -20.72 -7.25 3.74
N VAL A 208 -21.61 -8.23 3.63
CA VAL A 208 -21.76 -9.05 2.42
C VAL A 208 -22.35 -8.23 1.27
N MET A 209 -23.42 -7.47 1.54
CA MET A 209 -24.07 -6.64 0.52
C MET A 209 -23.15 -5.56 -0.01
N THR A 210 -22.40 -4.86 0.86
CA THR A 210 -21.39 -3.88 0.43
C THR A 210 -20.33 -4.53 -0.45
N TYR A 211 -19.84 -5.71 -0.08
CA TYR A 211 -18.86 -6.43 -0.90
C TYR A 211 -19.41 -6.78 -2.29
N LEU A 212 -20.68 -7.15 -2.40
CA LEU A 212 -21.33 -7.50 -3.65
C LEU A 212 -21.71 -6.29 -4.51
N THR A 213 -22.14 -5.17 -3.90
CA THR A 213 -22.84 -4.09 -4.60
C THR A 213 -22.08 -2.79 -4.76
N LEU A 214 -21.02 -2.54 -3.94
CA LEU A 214 -20.24 -1.30 -4.07
C LEU A 214 -19.56 -1.27 -5.44
N GLU A 215 -19.82 -0.22 -6.21
CA GLU A 215 -19.19 0.03 -7.50
C GLU A 215 -17.81 0.63 -7.35
N GLY A 216 -16.98 0.49 -8.38
CA GLY A 216 -15.65 1.07 -8.50
C GLY A 216 -15.32 1.33 -9.96
N ASP A 217 -14.05 1.52 -10.27
CA ASP A 217 -13.56 1.61 -11.66
C ASP A 217 -13.50 0.21 -12.27
N GLU A 218 -14.65 -0.32 -12.68
CA GLU A 218 -14.87 -1.67 -13.20
C GLU A 218 -15.45 -1.61 -14.63
N ASN A 219 -15.40 -2.73 -15.34
CA ASN A 219 -16.04 -2.80 -16.66
C ASN A 219 -17.58 -2.85 -16.54
N GLU A 220 -18.27 -2.58 -17.65
CA GLU A 220 -19.73 -2.51 -17.73
C GLU A 220 -20.42 -3.80 -17.26
N GLU A 221 -19.87 -4.96 -17.59
CA GLU A 221 -20.43 -6.27 -17.19
C GLU A 221 -20.48 -6.42 -15.66
N VAL A 222 -19.40 -6.02 -14.98
CA VAL A 222 -19.33 -6.05 -13.50
C VAL A 222 -20.25 -4.99 -12.90
N SER A 223 -20.29 -3.77 -13.44
CA SER A 223 -21.17 -2.70 -12.97
C SER A 223 -22.64 -3.09 -13.08
N ASN A 224 -23.04 -3.71 -14.20
CA ASN A 224 -24.40 -4.20 -14.41
C ASN A 224 -24.78 -5.30 -13.40
N PHE A 225 -23.87 -6.25 -13.14
CA PHE A 225 -24.04 -7.25 -12.09
C PHE A 225 -24.25 -6.60 -10.71
N ARG A 226 -23.38 -5.67 -10.31
CA ARG A 226 -23.49 -5.00 -8.99
C ARG A 226 -24.80 -4.21 -8.85
N LYS A 227 -25.18 -3.52 -9.90
CA LYS A 227 -26.45 -2.80 -9.97
C LYS A 227 -27.64 -3.75 -9.79
N HIS A 228 -27.64 -4.88 -10.51
CA HIS A 228 -28.70 -5.89 -10.39
C HIS A 228 -28.84 -6.39 -8.95
N VAL A 229 -27.72 -6.76 -8.29
CA VAL A 229 -27.76 -7.25 -6.90
C VAL A 229 -28.22 -6.15 -5.93
N ARG A 230 -27.87 -4.89 -6.16
CA ARG A 230 -28.32 -3.77 -5.35
C ARG A 230 -29.80 -3.52 -5.44
N GLU A 231 -30.38 -3.63 -6.63
CA GLU A 231 -31.80 -3.37 -6.90
C GLU A 231 -32.70 -4.55 -6.53
N ASN A 232 -32.24 -5.78 -6.74
CA ASN A 232 -33.07 -6.99 -6.61
C ASN A 232 -32.63 -7.92 -5.45
N GLY A 233 -31.55 -7.58 -4.74
CA GLY A 233 -30.96 -8.48 -3.74
C GLY A 233 -30.22 -9.67 -4.34
N ILE A 234 -29.94 -10.67 -3.51
CA ILE A 234 -29.28 -11.92 -3.92
C ILE A 234 -30.33 -12.88 -4.49
N THR A 235 -30.31 -13.08 -5.80
CA THR A 235 -31.26 -13.91 -6.54
C THR A 235 -30.54 -14.92 -7.41
N GLN A 236 -31.26 -15.96 -7.88
CA GLN A 236 -30.72 -16.90 -8.85
C GLN A 236 -30.37 -16.21 -10.18
N GLU A 237 -31.18 -15.24 -10.61
CA GLU A 237 -30.92 -14.45 -11.80
C GLU A 237 -29.61 -13.65 -11.68
N GLY A 238 -29.35 -13.01 -10.52
CA GLY A 238 -28.08 -12.37 -10.23
C GLY A 238 -26.90 -13.33 -10.28
N LEU A 239 -27.07 -14.57 -9.83
CA LEU A 239 -26.05 -15.62 -9.90
C LEU A 239 -25.78 -16.10 -11.34
N ASP A 240 -26.77 -16.04 -12.23
CA ASP A 240 -26.64 -16.44 -13.63
C ASP A 240 -25.90 -15.39 -14.46
N ILE A 241 -26.06 -14.09 -14.14
CA ILE A 241 -25.40 -12.99 -14.86
C ILE A 241 -24.01 -12.63 -14.33
N ILE A 242 -23.60 -13.16 -13.16
CA ILE A 242 -22.31 -12.81 -12.56
C ILE A 242 -21.14 -13.20 -13.46
N PRO A 243 -20.17 -12.30 -13.76
CA PRO A 243 -18.96 -12.63 -14.51
C PRO A 243 -18.19 -13.80 -13.90
N HIS A 244 -17.71 -14.72 -14.75
CA HIS A 244 -17.10 -15.99 -14.30
C HIS A 244 -15.84 -15.81 -13.44
N TRP A 245 -15.14 -14.67 -13.55
CA TRP A 245 -13.94 -14.35 -12.76
C TRP A 245 -14.25 -13.79 -11.38
N LEU A 246 -15.49 -13.39 -11.07
CA LEU A 246 -15.94 -12.96 -9.75
C LEU A 246 -16.28 -14.18 -8.86
N GLY A 247 -15.26 -15.00 -8.60
CA GLY A 247 -15.44 -16.27 -7.90
C GLY A 247 -15.89 -16.11 -6.44
N PHE A 248 -15.37 -15.12 -5.73
CA PHE A 248 -15.73 -14.89 -4.33
C PHE A 248 -17.16 -14.38 -4.19
N GLU A 249 -17.57 -13.44 -5.02
CA GLU A 249 -18.92 -12.92 -5.07
C GLU A 249 -19.93 -14.04 -5.38
N ARG A 250 -19.60 -14.89 -6.34
CA ARG A 250 -20.41 -16.05 -6.71
C ARG A 250 -20.58 -17.02 -5.55
N ASP A 251 -19.49 -17.33 -4.82
CA ASP A 251 -19.54 -18.26 -3.70
C ASP A 251 -20.34 -17.69 -2.52
N MET A 252 -20.29 -16.37 -2.29
CA MET A 252 -21.09 -15.67 -1.28
C MET A 252 -22.59 -15.72 -1.64
N MET A 253 -22.96 -15.40 -2.89
CA MET A 253 -24.35 -15.45 -3.34
C MET A 253 -24.93 -16.85 -3.28
N ARG A 254 -24.19 -17.86 -3.74
CA ARG A 254 -24.60 -19.27 -3.63
C ARG A 254 -24.90 -19.66 -2.20
N HIS A 255 -24.01 -19.23 -1.28
CA HIS A 255 -24.19 -19.56 0.13
C HIS A 255 -25.51 -19.00 0.69
N ILE A 256 -25.85 -17.74 0.37
CA ILE A 256 -27.10 -17.11 0.84
C ILE A 256 -28.33 -17.76 0.19
N LEU A 257 -28.26 -18.15 -1.09
CA LEU A 257 -29.35 -18.85 -1.76
C LEU A 257 -29.61 -20.26 -1.16
N GLU A 258 -28.54 -20.95 -0.73
CA GLU A 258 -28.63 -22.25 -0.08
C GLU A 258 -29.01 -22.15 1.41
N LYS A 259 -28.56 -21.08 2.09
CA LYS A 259 -28.76 -20.84 3.52
C LYS A 259 -29.13 -19.38 3.75
N PRO A 260 -30.41 -19.03 3.57
CA PRO A 260 -30.87 -17.66 3.79
C PRO A 260 -30.52 -17.15 5.20
N ASN A 261 -30.10 -15.90 5.28
CA ASN A 261 -29.69 -15.18 6.50
C ASN A 261 -28.38 -15.68 7.16
N ASP A 262 -27.66 -16.66 6.61
CA ASP A 262 -26.33 -17.03 7.10
C ASP A 262 -25.23 -16.12 6.52
N TRP A 263 -25.32 -14.82 6.86
CA TRP A 263 -24.41 -13.78 6.39
C TRP A 263 -22.97 -14.02 6.87
N VAL A 264 -22.77 -14.53 8.07
CA VAL A 264 -21.45 -14.93 8.59
C VAL A 264 -20.84 -16.06 7.73
N GLY A 265 -21.67 -17.06 7.40
CA GLY A 265 -21.26 -18.16 6.52
C GLY A 265 -20.91 -17.67 5.11
N ALA A 266 -21.66 -16.73 4.56
CA ALA A 266 -21.36 -16.09 3.28
C ALA A 266 -20.01 -15.33 3.32
N PHE A 267 -19.78 -14.51 4.35
CA PHE A 267 -18.52 -13.79 4.51
C PHE A 267 -17.32 -14.73 4.65
N ARG A 268 -17.49 -15.87 5.31
CA ARG A 268 -16.45 -16.91 5.42
C ARG A 268 -16.06 -17.56 4.08
N ARG A 269 -16.80 -17.33 2.98
CA ARG A 269 -16.41 -17.77 1.63
C ARG A 269 -15.22 -16.98 1.09
N LEU A 270 -14.97 -15.77 1.60
CA LEU A 270 -13.72 -15.06 1.31
C LEU A 270 -12.52 -15.81 1.90
N PRO A 271 -11.36 -15.81 1.22
CA PRO A 271 -10.11 -16.32 1.81
C PRO A 271 -9.77 -15.63 3.14
N ASN A 272 -9.18 -16.37 4.08
CA ASN A 272 -8.85 -15.86 5.42
C ASN A 272 -8.01 -14.58 5.42
N ASN A 273 -7.05 -14.47 4.49
CA ASN A 273 -6.22 -13.29 4.33
C ASN A 273 -7.02 -12.08 3.83
N LEU A 274 -8.00 -12.28 2.96
CA LEU A 274 -8.87 -11.21 2.47
C LEU A 274 -9.83 -10.73 3.57
N GLN A 275 -10.40 -11.66 4.34
CA GLN A 275 -11.20 -11.32 5.51
C GLN A 275 -10.40 -10.46 6.52
N LEU A 276 -9.16 -10.85 6.84
CA LEU A 276 -8.30 -10.10 7.75
C LEU A 276 -7.90 -8.73 7.14
N MET A 277 -7.75 -8.68 5.82
CA MET A 277 -7.41 -7.44 5.12
C MET A 277 -8.50 -6.37 5.27
N THR A 278 -9.79 -6.73 5.41
CA THR A 278 -10.86 -5.75 5.63
C THR A 278 -10.67 -4.98 6.95
N ILE A 279 -10.33 -5.68 8.03
CA ILE A 279 -10.05 -5.07 9.34
C ILE A 279 -8.80 -4.18 9.27
N HIS A 280 -7.73 -4.68 8.66
CA HIS A 280 -6.50 -3.90 8.52
C HIS A 280 -6.67 -2.68 7.61
N ALA A 281 -7.54 -2.75 6.59
CA ALA A 281 -7.86 -1.61 5.74
C ALA A 281 -8.60 -0.52 6.54
N LEU A 282 -9.59 -0.88 7.35
CA LEU A 282 -10.27 0.05 8.26
C LEU A 282 -9.27 0.75 9.19
N GLN A 283 -8.39 -0.03 9.86
CA GLN A 283 -7.32 0.54 10.69
C GLN A 283 -6.42 1.51 9.90
N SER A 284 -6.17 1.20 8.64
CA SER A 284 -5.33 2.03 7.75
C SER A 284 -6.01 3.35 7.40
N VAL A 285 -7.33 3.39 7.22
CA VAL A 285 -8.09 4.64 7.05
C VAL A 285 -8.00 5.49 8.31
N VAL A 286 -8.20 4.89 9.49
CA VAL A 286 -8.06 5.61 10.77
C VAL A 286 -6.68 6.23 10.90
N PHE A 287 -5.63 5.49 10.56
CA PHE A 287 -4.25 6.00 10.61
C PHE A 287 -4.02 7.17 9.64
N ASN A 288 -4.48 7.07 8.40
CA ASN A 288 -4.36 8.15 7.42
C ASN A 288 -5.10 9.40 7.91
N LYS A 289 -6.36 9.24 8.37
CA LYS A 289 -7.13 10.35 8.95
C LYS A 289 -6.45 10.96 10.18
N THR A 290 -5.75 10.16 10.99
CA THR A 290 -4.98 10.65 12.15
C THR A 290 -3.79 11.51 11.70
N ILE A 291 -3.05 11.12 10.65
CA ILE A 291 -2.00 11.97 10.07
C ILE A 291 -2.61 13.28 9.57
N LYS A 292 -3.69 13.21 8.79
CA LYS A 292 -4.37 14.39 8.26
C LYS A 292 -4.83 15.33 9.38
N ALA A 293 -5.52 14.80 10.38
CA ALA A 293 -6.00 15.61 11.51
C ALA A 293 -4.86 16.30 12.26
N ARG A 294 -3.70 15.65 12.40
CA ARG A 294 -2.52 16.24 13.00
C ARG A 294 -1.95 17.38 12.16
N LEU A 295 -1.91 17.20 10.83
CA LEU A 295 -1.47 18.27 9.91
C LEU A 295 -2.43 19.45 9.91
N ASP A 296 -3.75 19.24 9.95
CA ASP A 296 -4.78 20.28 9.96
C ASP A 296 -4.78 21.12 11.24
N ASN A 297 -4.26 20.57 12.33
CA ASN A 297 -4.07 21.31 13.59
C ASN A 297 -2.66 21.87 13.74
N ASP A 298 -1.87 21.95 12.66
CA ASP A 298 -0.48 22.45 12.64
C ASP A 298 0.45 21.76 13.65
N ILE A 299 0.16 20.50 14.02
CA ILE A 299 0.98 19.71 14.92
C ILE A 299 2.00 18.90 14.11
N SER A 300 3.28 19.01 14.45
CA SER A 300 4.36 18.33 13.74
C SER A 300 4.22 16.80 13.76
N LEU A 301 4.47 16.14 12.63
CA LEU A 301 4.54 14.67 12.54
C LEU A 301 5.87 14.11 13.05
N SER A 302 6.92 14.94 13.21
CA SER A 302 8.28 14.52 13.57
C SER A 302 8.79 15.12 14.88
N THR A 303 8.20 16.21 15.37
CA THR A 303 8.51 16.82 16.67
C THR A 303 7.41 16.47 17.65
N PRO A 304 7.71 15.72 18.74
CA PRO A 304 6.70 15.28 19.69
C PRO A 304 6.19 16.42 20.58
N ILE A 305 4.95 16.29 21.02
CA ILE A 305 4.32 17.10 22.06
C ILE A 305 4.07 16.24 23.31
N ASP A 306 3.75 16.89 24.42
CA ASP A 306 3.37 16.20 25.66
C ASP A 306 2.16 15.30 25.44
N GLY A 307 2.20 14.08 25.93
CA GLY A 307 1.14 13.10 25.75
C GLY A 307 1.26 12.23 24.49
N ASP A 308 2.09 12.55 23.52
CA ASP A 308 2.38 11.71 22.36
C ASP A 308 2.85 10.31 22.76
N ILE A 309 2.72 9.36 21.86
CA ILE A 309 3.36 8.04 21.98
C ILE A 309 4.44 7.92 20.92
N VAL A 310 5.65 7.57 21.39
CA VAL A 310 6.81 7.32 20.53
C VAL A 310 7.25 5.87 20.67
N GLY A 311 7.86 5.34 19.62
CA GLY A 311 8.49 4.03 19.62
C GLY A 311 9.89 4.08 19.03
N ARG A 312 10.71 3.10 19.34
CA ARG A 312 12.05 2.94 18.82
C ARG A 312 12.00 2.59 17.34
N VAL A 313 12.92 3.15 16.56
CA VAL A 313 13.14 2.81 15.16
C VAL A 313 14.46 2.03 15.07
N ASP A 314 14.43 0.87 14.45
CA ASP A 314 15.61 0.04 14.22
C ASP A 314 16.49 0.57 13.07
N ASP A 315 17.65 -0.05 12.87
CA ASP A 315 18.60 0.33 11.82
C ASP A 315 18.05 0.14 10.38
N ASN A 316 16.93 -0.56 10.22
CA ASN A 316 16.23 -0.73 8.94
C ASN A 316 15.07 0.26 8.76
N GLY A 317 14.88 1.21 9.68
CA GLY A 317 13.78 2.18 9.67
C GLY A 317 12.42 1.60 10.11
N GLN A 318 12.41 0.45 10.80
CA GLN A 318 11.19 -0.21 11.27
C GLN A 318 10.88 0.17 12.72
N LEU A 319 9.60 0.43 12.99
CA LEU A 319 9.12 0.70 14.34
C LEU A 319 9.08 -0.58 15.19
N GLU A 320 9.78 -0.58 16.32
CA GLU A 320 9.72 -1.66 17.31
C GLU A 320 8.50 -1.45 18.21
N THR A 321 7.38 -2.11 17.92
CA THR A 321 6.10 -1.93 18.61
C THR A 321 6.10 -2.29 20.10
N SER A 322 7.09 -3.06 20.56
CA SER A 322 7.28 -3.41 21.97
C SER A 322 7.94 -2.30 22.82
N THR A 323 8.45 -1.25 22.19
CA THR A 323 9.24 -0.19 22.85
C THR A 323 8.47 1.11 23.02
N MET A 324 7.15 1.11 22.85
CA MET A 324 6.33 2.31 22.90
C MET A 324 6.29 2.92 24.29
N VAL A 325 6.46 4.23 24.37
CA VAL A 325 6.39 5.03 25.60
C VAL A 325 5.60 6.32 25.38
N ALA A 326 4.89 6.77 26.41
CA ALA A 326 4.26 8.08 26.40
C ALA A 326 5.31 9.18 26.65
N VAL A 327 5.15 10.27 25.92
CA VAL A 327 5.93 11.50 26.12
C VAL A 327 5.34 12.25 27.32
N GLU A 328 6.19 12.62 28.26
CA GLU A 328 5.84 13.46 29.40
C GLU A 328 6.68 14.73 29.37
N SER A 329 6.16 15.83 29.89
CA SER A 329 6.84 17.14 29.90
C SER A 329 8.30 17.05 30.39
N ARG A 330 8.57 16.22 31.41
CA ARG A 330 9.92 15.97 31.95
C ARG A 330 10.85 15.20 30.99
N THR A 331 10.30 14.50 30.00
CA THR A 331 11.07 13.68 29.02
C THR A 331 11.08 14.29 27.64
N LEU A 332 10.27 15.30 27.37
CA LEU A 332 10.00 15.89 26.07
C LEU A 332 11.28 16.30 25.33
N GLU A 333 12.18 17.04 25.98
CA GLU A 333 13.41 17.49 25.34
C GLU A 333 14.30 16.33 24.89
N ARG A 334 14.49 15.32 25.78
CA ARG A 334 15.27 14.12 25.46
C ARG A 334 14.65 13.32 24.32
N ILE A 335 13.33 13.16 24.33
CA ILE A 335 12.60 12.42 23.30
C ILE A 335 12.68 13.18 21.97
N SER A 336 12.45 14.50 21.95
CA SER A 336 12.57 15.35 20.76
C SER A 336 13.95 15.23 20.11
N ARG A 337 15.01 15.24 20.92
CA ARG A 337 16.37 15.01 20.42
C ARG A 337 16.53 13.63 19.77
N ASN A 338 15.95 12.57 20.35
CA ASN A 338 16.04 11.23 19.77
C ASN A 338 15.16 11.07 18.52
N CYS A 339 14.02 11.77 18.43
CA CYS A 339 13.24 11.85 17.18
C CYS A 339 14.04 12.52 16.06
N LYS A 340 14.68 13.67 16.34
CA LYS A 340 15.57 14.34 15.38
C LYS A 340 16.74 13.47 14.90
N LEU A 341 17.23 12.57 15.76
CA LEU A 341 18.28 11.60 15.43
C LEU A 341 17.75 10.34 14.71
N GLY A 342 16.44 10.26 14.42
CA GLY A 342 15.82 9.08 13.80
C GLY A 342 15.78 7.81 14.66
N ARG A 343 16.08 7.91 15.96
CA ARG A 343 16.07 6.78 16.91
C ARG A 343 14.68 6.47 17.45
N LEU A 344 13.84 7.46 17.51
CA LEU A 344 12.43 7.38 17.92
C LEU A 344 11.54 7.98 16.82
N ALA A 345 10.33 7.49 16.71
CA ALA A 345 9.30 8.08 15.85
C ALA A 345 8.00 8.28 16.64
N ILE A 346 7.33 9.39 16.37
CA ILE A 346 5.95 9.63 16.80
C ILE A 346 5.04 8.65 16.09
N THR A 347 4.02 8.15 16.80
CA THR A 347 3.16 7.09 16.29
C THR A 347 1.69 7.51 16.26
N GLY A 348 0.98 7.09 15.21
CA GLY A 348 -0.47 7.16 15.10
C GLY A 348 -1.14 5.82 15.32
N GLN A 349 -2.44 5.87 15.57
CA GLN A 349 -3.24 4.71 15.95
C GLN A 349 -3.54 3.78 14.78
N LEU A 350 -3.45 2.48 15.05
CA LEU A 350 -4.10 1.38 14.35
C LEU A 350 -5.00 0.69 15.37
N PRO A 351 -6.26 1.11 15.52
CA PRO A 351 -7.06 0.82 16.70
C PRO A 351 -7.37 -0.67 16.89
N GLY A 352 -7.63 -1.04 18.14
CA GLY A 352 -7.92 -2.41 18.54
C GLY A 352 -8.24 -2.51 20.04
N THR A 353 -8.39 -3.74 20.57
CA THR A 353 -8.86 -4.01 21.92
C THR A 353 -7.94 -3.54 23.05
N SER A 354 -6.63 -3.37 22.78
CA SER A 354 -5.61 -3.11 23.83
C SER A 354 -4.48 -2.19 23.38
N MET A 355 -4.72 -1.34 22.38
CA MET A 355 -3.74 -0.37 21.91
C MET A 355 -3.42 0.69 22.99
N MET A 356 -2.14 1.08 23.10
CA MET A 356 -1.72 2.20 23.95
C MET A 356 -2.29 3.52 23.41
N LYS A 357 -2.95 4.30 24.26
CA LYS A 357 -3.60 5.58 23.91
C LYS A 357 -2.72 6.76 24.35
N PRO A 358 -2.67 7.84 23.56
CA PRO A 358 -1.99 9.07 23.93
C PRO A 358 -2.77 9.80 25.04
N LYS A 359 -2.18 10.89 25.56
CA LYS A 359 -2.80 11.78 26.55
C LYS A 359 -2.82 13.21 25.97
N GLY A 360 -3.53 14.11 26.68
CA GLY A 360 -3.56 15.53 26.32
C GLY A 360 -4.17 15.79 24.93
N GLU A 361 -3.69 16.84 24.29
CA GLU A 361 -4.23 17.35 23.01
C GLU A 361 -4.30 16.28 21.91
N PHE A 362 -3.26 15.49 21.75
CA PHE A 362 -3.24 14.46 20.72
C PHE A 362 -4.23 13.31 21.00
N SER A 363 -4.59 13.06 22.27
CA SER A 363 -5.66 12.13 22.60
C SER A 363 -7.02 12.57 22.06
N GLU A 364 -7.31 13.87 22.13
CA GLU A 364 -8.56 14.43 21.61
C GLU A 364 -8.60 14.36 20.08
N ILE A 365 -7.46 14.59 19.42
CA ILE A 365 -7.35 14.44 17.96
C ILE A 365 -7.59 12.99 17.53
N GLU A 366 -6.92 12.01 18.15
CA GLU A 366 -7.17 10.60 17.84
C GLU A 366 -8.62 10.19 18.10
N LYS A 367 -9.22 10.70 19.17
CA LYS A 367 -10.62 10.45 19.51
C LYS A 367 -11.56 11.07 18.48
N SER A 368 -11.33 12.32 18.07
CA SER A 368 -12.16 12.98 17.05
C SER A 368 -12.17 12.23 15.72
N VAL A 369 -11.04 11.62 15.33
CA VAL A 369 -10.97 10.75 14.14
C VAL A 369 -11.84 9.51 14.31
N ILE A 370 -11.79 8.83 15.46
CA ILE A 370 -12.63 7.67 15.78
C ILE A 370 -14.12 8.05 15.76
N ASP A 371 -14.47 9.20 16.36
CA ASP A 371 -15.85 9.71 16.42
C ASP A 371 -16.37 10.07 15.01
N SER A 372 -15.55 10.71 14.19
CA SER A 372 -15.91 11.07 12.80
C SER A 372 -16.15 9.86 11.89
N MET A 373 -15.64 8.70 12.26
CA MET A 373 -15.84 7.43 11.56
C MET A 373 -16.91 6.54 12.19
N GLU A 374 -17.62 7.04 13.22
CA GLU A 374 -18.64 6.30 13.96
C GLU A 374 -18.12 5.01 14.60
N LEU A 375 -16.85 5.02 15.04
CA LEU A 375 -16.18 3.86 15.63
C LEU A 375 -16.08 3.92 17.16
N SER A 376 -16.64 4.94 17.80
CA SER A 376 -16.50 5.19 19.25
C SER A 376 -17.07 4.08 20.12
N GLN A 377 -18.11 3.41 19.65
CA GLN A 377 -18.82 2.34 20.36
C GLN A 377 -18.28 0.95 20.01
N THR A 378 -17.31 0.83 19.12
CA THR A 378 -16.80 -0.46 18.67
C THR A 378 -15.85 -1.07 19.70
N SER A 379 -16.01 -2.36 19.96
CA SER A 379 -15.11 -3.11 20.86
C SER A 379 -13.86 -3.62 20.17
N TRP A 380 -13.78 -3.55 18.83
CA TRP A 380 -12.74 -4.19 17.99
C TRP A 380 -12.65 -5.71 18.18
N ARG A 381 -13.70 -6.30 18.76
CA ARG A 381 -13.89 -7.75 18.87
C ARG A 381 -14.85 -8.24 17.80
N VAL A 382 -14.52 -9.36 17.20
CA VAL A 382 -15.36 -10.06 16.23
C VAL A 382 -15.56 -11.47 16.78
N GLU A 383 -16.67 -11.69 17.51
CA GLU A 383 -16.91 -12.92 18.25
C GLU A 383 -17.14 -14.11 17.30
N GLU A 384 -17.91 -13.92 16.24
CA GLU A 384 -18.25 -14.96 15.26
C GLU A 384 -17.02 -15.44 14.48
N ILE A 385 -16.03 -14.57 14.28
CA ILE A 385 -14.78 -14.92 13.60
C ILE A 385 -13.60 -14.41 14.43
N GLY A 386 -13.31 -15.05 15.54
CA GLY A 386 -12.35 -14.57 16.56
C GLY A 386 -10.96 -14.18 16.02
N ARG A 387 -10.50 -14.78 14.89
CA ARG A 387 -9.24 -14.38 14.24
C ARG A 387 -9.24 -12.97 13.64
N LEU A 388 -10.41 -12.35 13.47
CA LEU A 388 -10.56 -10.95 13.01
C LEU A 388 -10.47 -9.95 14.16
N THR A 389 -10.57 -10.41 15.41
CA THR A 389 -10.32 -9.60 16.59
C THR A 389 -8.89 -9.09 16.58
N THR A 390 -8.68 -7.79 16.61
CA THR A 390 -7.37 -7.17 16.61
C THR A 390 -7.03 -6.53 17.94
N LYS A 391 -5.79 -6.73 18.41
CA LYS A 391 -5.28 -6.03 19.60
C LYS A 391 -5.03 -4.55 19.32
N GLY A 392 -4.89 -4.20 18.05
CA GLY A 392 -4.42 -2.89 17.65
C GLY A 392 -2.90 -2.74 17.86
N THR A 393 -2.39 -1.70 17.30
CA THR A 393 -0.97 -1.30 17.43
C THR A 393 -0.82 0.17 17.06
N ARG A 394 0.41 0.63 16.98
CA ARG A 394 0.72 1.98 16.50
C ARG A 394 1.71 1.90 15.34
N ARG A 395 1.68 2.90 14.47
CA ARG A 395 2.56 3.02 13.30
C ARG A 395 3.25 4.37 13.34
N ALA A 396 4.51 4.43 12.94
CA ALA A 396 5.26 5.69 12.83
C ALA A 396 4.55 6.63 11.84
N MET A 397 4.40 7.91 12.21
CA MET A 397 3.73 8.92 11.37
C MET A 397 4.59 9.42 10.23
N VAL A 398 5.91 9.37 10.39
CA VAL A 398 6.89 9.64 9.33
C VAL A 398 7.72 8.40 9.06
N THR A 399 8.24 8.30 7.84
CA THR A 399 9.18 7.26 7.44
C THR A 399 10.30 7.89 6.61
N SER A 400 11.43 7.21 6.51
CA SER A 400 12.58 7.73 5.78
C SER A 400 12.55 7.36 4.30
N PHE A 401 13.12 8.23 3.48
CA PHE A 401 13.61 7.90 2.16
C PHE A 401 15.11 8.20 2.07
N GLN A 402 15.85 7.36 1.35
CA GLN A 402 17.30 7.48 1.20
C GLN A 402 17.69 7.45 -0.26
N ASP A 403 18.91 7.90 -0.58
CA ASP A 403 19.48 7.91 -1.93
C ASP A 403 18.56 8.60 -2.97
N PHE A 404 17.86 9.65 -2.55
CA PHE A 404 16.86 10.32 -3.38
C PHE A 404 17.54 11.15 -4.48
N GLN A 405 17.26 10.74 -5.71
CA GLN A 405 17.77 11.37 -6.92
C GLN A 405 16.63 11.54 -7.91
N PHE A 406 16.66 12.60 -8.68
CA PHE A 406 15.71 12.84 -9.75
C PHE A 406 16.41 13.52 -10.93
N GLU A 407 16.01 13.14 -12.13
CA GLU A 407 16.61 13.62 -13.37
C GLU A 407 15.63 13.54 -14.52
N GLU A 408 15.79 14.41 -15.50
CA GLU A 408 15.06 14.33 -16.76
C GLU A 408 15.43 13.04 -17.51
N VAL A 409 14.45 12.43 -18.18
CA VAL A 409 14.66 11.36 -19.14
C VAL A 409 13.92 11.68 -20.45
N PRO A 410 14.43 11.21 -21.62
CA PRO A 410 13.78 11.44 -22.88
C PRO A 410 12.33 10.93 -22.93
N ILE A 411 11.50 11.61 -23.69
CA ILE A 411 10.16 11.12 -24.04
C ILE A 411 10.36 9.82 -24.85
N ALA A 412 9.74 8.74 -24.42
CA ALA A 412 9.83 7.45 -25.12
C ALA A 412 8.89 7.44 -26.33
N GLY A 413 9.24 6.66 -27.36
CA GLY A 413 8.39 6.50 -28.53
C GLY A 413 7.00 5.90 -28.16
N GLU A 414 5.95 6.35 -28.83
CA GLU A 414 4.57 5.92 -28.59
C GLU A 414 4.38 4.40 -28.67
N GLU A 415 5.13 3.72 -29.54
CA GLU A 415 5.09 2.27 -29.73
C GLU A 415 5.44 1.50 -28.48
N THR A 416 6.21 2.11 -27.56
CA THR A 416 6.64 1.50 -26.28
C THR A 416 5.66 1.77 -25.13
N MET A 417 4.68 2.66 -25.35
CA MET A 417 3.73 3.06 -24.33
C MET A 417 2.60 2.04 -24.16
N GLY A 418 2.10 1.94 -22.95
CA GLY A 418 0.95 1.09 -22.63
C GLY A 418 -0.41 1.73 -22.95
N GLU A 419 -1.47 0.94 -22.87
CA GLU A 419 -2.83 1.35 -23.22
C GLU A 419 -3.31 2.61 -22.46
N LYS A 420 -2.94 2.77 -21.20
CA LYS A 420 -3.30 3.96 -20.40
C LYS A 420 -2.79 5.26 -21.07
N TRP A 421 -1.58 5.24 -21.59
CA TRP A 421 -1.01 6.37 -22.32
C TRP A 421 -1.67 6.58 -23.67
N LYS A 422 -1.84 5.50 -24.45
CA LYS A 422 -2.42 5.53 -25.79
C LYS A 422 -3.87 5.98 -25.82
N SER A 423 -4.62 5.74 -24.75
CA SER A 423 -6.02 6.21 -24.63
C SER A 423 -6.14 7.71 -24.37
N GLY A 424 -5.02 8.42 -24.19
CA GLY A 424 -5.01 9.86 -23.94
C GLY A 424 -5.39 10.24 -22.53
N VAL A 425 -5.36 11.56 -22.25
CA VAL A 425 -5.74 12.14 -20.97
C VAL A 425 -7.24 12.02 -20.77
N LYS A 426 -7.65 11.45 -19.66
CA LYS A 426 -9.06 11.35 -19.29
C LYS A 426 -9.47 12.54 -18.44
N ASP A 427 -10.78 12.79 -18.36
CA ASP A 427 -11.34 13.84 -17.53
C ASP A 427 -10.90 13.75 -16.08
N GLY A 428 -10.42 14.87 -15.54
CA GLY A 428 -9.86 14.97 -14.20
C GLY A 428 -8.50 14.29 -13.99
N GLU A 429 -7.78 13.89 -15.05
CA GLU A 429 -6.38 13.47 -14.97
C GLU A 429 -5.44 14.68 -15.20
N LEU A 430 -4.33 14.69 -14.46
CA LEU A 430 -3.30 15.73 -14.52
C LEU A 430 -2.01 15.17 -15.14
N TRP A 431 -1.99 15.08 -16.48
CA TRP A 431 -0.78 14.77 -17.26
C TRP A 431 -0.94 15.28 -18.70
N HIS A 432 0.18 15.44 -19.40
CA HIS A 432 0.16 15.92 -20.79
C HIS A 432 1.22 15.17 -21.62
N PRO A 433 0.91 14.68 -22.84
CA PRO A 433 1.85 13.88 -23.64
C PRO A 433 3.15 14.63 -23.98
N ASP A 434 3.10 15.95 -24.14
CA ASP A 434 4.26 16.81 -24.42
C ASP A 434 5.01 17.26 -23.17
N GLY A 435 4.52 16.90 -21.97
CA GLY A 435 5.15 17.26 -20.71
C GLY A 435 6.43 16.47 -20.44
N ALA A 436 7.31 17.04 -19.63
CA ALA A 436 8.58 16.42 -19.26
C ALA A 436 8.39 15.04 -18.64
N CYS A 437 9.44 14.23 -18.74
CA CYS A 437 9.51 12.91 -18.09
C CYS A 437 10.62 12.95 -17.04
N ILE A 438 10.30 12.62 -15.79
CA ILE A 438 11.25 12.66 -14.68
C ILE A 438 11.43 11.27 -14.09
N ARG A 439 12.68 10.84 -13.99
CA ARG A 439 13.07 9.60 -13.31
C ARG A 439 13.44 9.88 -11.87
N PHE A 440 12.79 9.18 -10.96
CA PHE A 440 13.11 9.16 -9.54
C PHE A 440 13.85 7.88 -9.17
N ARG A 441 14.87 8.00 -8.34
CA ARG A 441 15.53 6.87 -7.66
C ARG A 441 15.56 7.14 -6.17
N PHE A 442 15.14 6.16 -5.39
CA PHE A 442 15.16 6.26 -3.93
C PHE A 442 15.02 4.89 -3.27
N THR A 443 15.36 4.84 -2.00
CA THR A 443 15.22 3.66 -1.16
C THR A 443 14.21 3.92 -0.06
N LEU A 444 13.29 2.97 0.16
CA LEU A 444 12.34 3.02 1.26
C LEU A 444 12.47 1.78 2.15
N PRO A 445 12.26 1.91 3.47
CA PRO A 445 12.13 0.77 4.37
C PRO A 445 10.91 -0.09 4.04
N SER A 446 10.93 -1.33 4.49
CA SER A 446 9.79 -2.25 4.34
C SER A 446 8.51 -1.65 4.93
N GLY A 447 7.36 -1.87 4.29
CA GLY A 447 6.07 -1.35 4.75
C GLY A 447 5.77 0.12 4.42
N SER A 448 6.69 0.82 3.71
CA SER A 448 6.45 2.16 3.16
C SER A 448 6.02 2.07 1.70
N TYR A 449 5.28 3.07 1.22
CA TYR A 449 4.68 3.09 -0.11
C TYR A 449 5.37 4.12 -1.01
N ALA A 450 5.97 3.67 -2.11
CA ALA A 450 6.62 4.56 -3.09
C ALA A 450 5.62 5.54 -3.72
N THR A 451 4.39 5.09 -3.96
CA THR A 451 3.33 5.94 -4.53
C THR A 451 2.94 7.08 -3.61
N THR A 452 2.99 6.89 -2.27
CA THR A 452 2.68 8.00 -1.34
C THR A 452 3.83 9.01 -1.21
N LEU A 453 5.09 8.58 -1.38
CA LEU A 453 6.21 9.52 -1.51
C LEU A 453 6.09 10.33 -2.81
N LEU A 454 5.86 9.67 -3.95
CA LEU A 454 5.73 10.37 -5.23
C LEU A 454 4.49 11.27 -5.28
N ARG A 455 3.44 10.93 -4.55
CA ARG A 455 2.24 11.77 -4.41
C ARG A 455 2.57 13.16 -3.86
N GLU A 456 3.51 13.27 -2.92
CA GLU A 456 3.94 14.57 -2.38
C GLU A 456 4.50 15.50 -3.49
N PHE A 457 5.13 14.94 -4.51
CA PHE A 457 5.70 15.69 -5.65
C PHE A 457 4.75 15.83 -6.83
N MET A 458 3.97 14.78 -7.14
CA MET A 458 3.10 14.77 -8.32
C MET A 458 1.82 15.59 -8.11
N ARG A 459 1.19 15.48 -6.95
CA ARG A 459 -0.08 16.15 -6.58
C ARG A 459 -1.21 15.89 -7.57
N VAL A 460 -1.37 14.63 -7.91
CA VAL A 460 -2.39 14.15 -8.84
C VAL A 460 -3.49 13.37 -8.09
N PRO A 461 -4.68 13.20 -8.69
CA PRO A 461 -5.71 12.31 -8.19
C PRO A 461 -5.19 10.89 -7.96
N LEU A 462 -5.64 10.20 -6.91
CA LEU A 462 -5.12 8.88 -6.53
C LEU A 462 -5.26 7.80 -7.63
N LYS A 463 -6.23 7.94 -8.52
CA LYS A 463 -6.40 7.04 -9.68
C LYS A 463 -5.22 7.04 -10.65
N GLN A 464 -4.35 8.06 -10.59
CA GLN A 464 -3.15 8.17 -11.43
C GLN A 464 -1.89 7.51 -10.82
N LEU A 465 -1.89 7.17 -9.54
CA LEU A 465 -0.77 6.62 -8.78
C LEU A 465 -0.59 5.09 -8.90
#